data_7f3d7c37e0289f081ff54bffc47c106b
#
_entry.id   7f3d7c37e0289f081ff54bffc47c106b
#
_cell.length_a   1.000
_cell.length_b   1.000
_cell.length_c   1.000
_cell.angle_alpha   90.00
_cell.angle_beta   90.00
_cell.angle_gamma   90.00
#
_symmetry.space_group_name_H-M   'P 1'
#
loop_
_entity.id
_entity.type
_entity.pdbx_description
1 polymer ?
#
loop_
_entity_poly.entity_id
_entity_poly.type
_entity_poly.pdbx_seq_one_letter_code
_entity_poly.pdbx_strand_id
1 'polypeptide(L)'
;QTHVGPRTSSDLLFKGAVAGRSRSVYTGLIEIGHEARGSNAFQTNRNIKLSDDAWAESVPNLEIETNDVRCSHASTVGPVDPEQRFYLESRGVPPTTADRLIVAGFFDEVVRQLPTEAVVAEVGAAIAAKLDRVAEDLR
;
A
#
# COMPACT_ATOMS: atom_id res chain seq x y z
N GLN A 1 -9.03 0.41 -13.16
CA GLN A 1 -8.93 -0.91 -13.87
C GLN A 1 -10.17 -1.11 -14.68
N THR A 2 -10.05 -1.23 -16.01
CA THR A 2 -11.18 -1.49 -16.89
C THR A 2 -10.98 -2.83 -17.59
N HIS A 3 -11.92 -3.76 -17.39
CA HIS A 3 -11.97 -5.07 -18.02
C HIS A 3 -13.00 -5.04 -19.15
N VAL A 4 -12.54 -5.20 -20.40
CA VAL A 4 -13.37 -5.13 -21.61
C VAL A 4 -13.63 -6.52 -22.20
N GLY A 5 -12.61 -7.38 -22.17
CA GLY A 5 -12.67 -8.74 -22.75
C GLY A 5 -12.84 -9.84 -21.69
N PRO A 6 -13.24 -11.05 -22.11
CA PRO A 6 -13.47 -12.15 -21.21
C PRO A 6 -12.16 -12.72 -20.63
N ARG A 7 -12.23 -13.30 -19.43
CA ARG A 7 -11.15 -14.00 -18.72
C ARG A 7 -9.87 -13.16 -18.55
N THR A 8 -10.03 -11.87 -18.33
CA THR A 8 -8.94 -10.97 -18.01
C THR A 8 -8.64 -10.99 -16.51
N SER A 9 -7.39 -10.70 -16.12
CA SER A 9 -6.99 -10.62 -14.72
C SER A 9 -6.24 -9.33 -14.42
N SER A 10 -6.51 -8.74 -13.28
CA SER A 10 -5.77 -7.59 -12.76
C SER A 10 -5.64 -7.65 -11.25
N ASP A 11 -4.50 -7.19 -10.76
CA ASP A 11 -4.21 -7.01 -9.34
C ASP A 11 -3.52 -5.67 -9.14
N LEU A 12 -4.16 -4.75 -8.40
CA LEU A 12 -3.62 -3.46 -8.04
C LEU A 12 -3.24 -3.46 -6.57
N LEU A 13 -1.96 -3.17 -6.28
CA LEU A 13 -1.47 -2.99 -4.92
C LEU A 13 -0.91 -1.58 -4.75
N PHE A 14 -1.61 -0.76 -3.96
CA PHE A 14 -1.18 0.56 -3.55
C PHE A 14 -0.82 0.56 -2.06
N LYS A 15 0.37 1.06 -1.75
CA LYS A 15 0.82 1.26 -0.37
C LYS A 15 1.27 2.70 -0.17
N GLY A 16 0.85 3.30 0.94
CA GLY A 16 1.22 4.66 1.32
C GLY A 16 1.69 4.75 2.77
N ALA A 17 2.56 5.69 3.05
CA ALA A 17 2.88 6.12 4.40
C ALA A 17 2.72 7.64 4.49
N VAL A 18 1.99 8.11 5.50
CA VAL A 18 1.68 9.53 5.70
C VAL A 18 2.23 9.99 7.06
N ALA A 19 2.92 11.14 7.07
CA ALA A 19 3.59 11.69 8.24
C ALA A 19 3.29 13.18 8.43
N GLY A 20 3.58 13.70 9.61
CA GLY A 20 3.33 15.10 9.98
C GLY A 20 1.84 15.42 9.86
N ARG A 21 1.50 16.46 9.10
CA ARG A 21 0.11 16.87 8.81
C ARG A 21 -0.29 16.58 7.37
N SER A 22 0.35 15.60 6.75
CA SER A 22 0.04 15.23 5.36
C SER A 22 -1.33 14.56 5.25
N ARG A 23 -1.94 14.73 4.08
CA ARG A 23 -3.23 14.11 3.74
C ARG A 23 -3.09 13.35 2.44
N SER A 24 -3.65 12.15 2.40
CA SER A 24 -3.69 11.31 1.20
C SER A 24 -5.10 10.78 0.97
N VAL A 25 -5.59 10.89 -0.25
CA VAL A 25 -6.84 10.26 -0.68
C VAL A 25 -6.52 9.30 -1.83
N TYR A 26 -6.91 8.06 -1.67
CA TYR A 26 -6.89 7.07 -2.73
C TYR A 26 -8.31 6.85 -3.23
N THR A 27 -8.55 7.12 -4.52
CA THR A 27 -9.79 6.77 -5.20
C THR A 27 -9.49 5.72 -6.25
N GLY A 28 -10.07 4.54 -6.11
CA GLY A 28 -9.93 3.43 -7.04
C GLY A 28 -11.26 3.10 -7.70
N LEU A 29 -11.23 2.68 -8.97
CA LEU A 29 -12.36 2.14 -9.70
C LEU A 29 -11.95 0.85 -10.40
N ILE A 30 -12.71 -0.23 -10.17
CA ILE A 30 -12.70 -1.42 -11.00
C ILE A 30 -13.99 -1.41 -11.80
N GLU A 31 -13.85 -1.38 -13.11
CA GLU A 31 -14.95 -1.42 -14.07
C GLU A 31 -14.89 -2.73 -14.86
N ILE A 32 -15.96 -3.51 -14.82
CA ILE A 32 -16.07 -4.80 -15.52
C ILE A 32 -17.27 -4.75 -16.44
N GLY A 33 -17.01 -4.64 -17.75
CA GLY A 33 -18.05 -4.55 -18.78
C GLY A 33 -18.77 -5.88 -19.04
N HIS A 34 -19.90 -5.83 -19.74
CA HIS A 34 -20.77 -6.97 -20.05
C HIS A 34 -20.05 -8.18 -20.68
N GLU A 35 -19.05 -7.91 -21.53
CA GLU A 35 -18.29 -8.95 -22.25
C GLU A 35 -17.13 -9.53 -21.43
N ALA A 36 -16.83 -8.97 -20.26
CA ALA A 36 -15.68 -9.35 -19.43
C ALA A 36 -15.97 -10.55 -18.51
N ARG A 37 -16.74 -11.51 -18.97
CA ARG A 37 -17.09 -12.74 -18.22
C ARG A 37 -15.86 -13.57 -17.85
N GLY A 38 -15.88 -14.19 -16.68
CA GLY A 38 -14.79 -15.01 -16.18
C GLY A 38 -13.56 -14.19 -15.76
N SER A 39 -13.67 -12.87 -15.66
CA SER A 39 -12.57 -12.01 -15.23
C SER A 39 -12.35 -12.04 -13.71
N ASN A 40 -11.10 -11.78 -13.32
CA ASN A 40 -10.67 -11.71 -11.93
C ASN A 40 -9.96 -10.39 -11.67
N ALA A 41 -10.54 -9.55 -10.82
CA ALA A 41 -10.03 -8.23 -10.51
C ALA A 41 -9.90 -8.03 -9.01
N PHE A 42 -8.72 -7.62 -8.56
CA PHE A 42 -8.46 -7.33 -7.16
C PHE A 42 -7.76 -5.98 -7.00
N GLN A 43 -8.17 -5.22 -5.99
CA GLN A 43 -7.59 -3.93 -5.66
C GLN A 43 -7.27 -3.87 -4.17
N THR A 44 -6.04 -3.57 -3.83
CA THR A 44 -5.61 -3.37 -2.45
C THR A 44 -5.04 -1.98 -2.26
N ASN A 45 -5.53 -1.25 -1.26
CA ASN A 45 -4.92 -0.01 -0.77
C ASN A 45 -4.63 -0.12 0.73
N ARG A 46 -3.37 0.02 1.09
CA ARG A 46 -2.92 0.00 2.49
C ARG A 46 -2.12 1.25 2.81
N ASN A 47 -2.50 1.94 3.88
CA ASN A 47 -1.81 3.14 4.34
C ASN A 47 -1.39 3.01 5.80
N ILE A 48 -0.14 3.40 6.09
CA ILE A 48 0.38 3.52 7.45
C ILE A 48 0.46 5.01 7.81
N LYS A 49 -0.09 5.36 8.97
CA LYS A 49 0.08 6.67 9.61
C LYS A 49 1.32 6.63 10.50
N LEU A 50 2.25 7.56 10.26
CA LEU A 50 3.48 7.71 11.04
C LEU A 50 3.36 8.82 12.10
N SER A 51 2.26 9.56 12.12
CA SER A 51 1.94 10.59 13.11
C SER A 51 0.44 10.73 13.29
N ASP A 52 0.02 11.24 14.44
CA ASP A 52 -1.40 11.37 14.82
C ASP A 52 -2.14 12.35 13.90
N ASP A 53 -1.50 13.45 13.51
CA ASP A 53 -2.08 14.50 12.66
C ASP A 53 -2.11 14.12 11.17
N ALA A 54 -1.43 13.03 10.77
CA ALA A 54 -1.49 12.54 9.39
C ALA A 54 -2.85 11.88 9.12
N TRP A 55 -3.33 12.05 7.90
CA TRP A 55 -4.63 11.53 7.50
C TRP A 55 -4.54 10.81 6.15
N ALA A 56 -5.20 9.67 6.05
CA ALA A 56 -5.35 8.95 4.80
C ALA A 56 -6.77 8.42 4.67
N GLU A 57 -7.31 8.46 3.45
CA GLU A 57 -8.61 7.93 3.10
C GLU A 57 -8.51 7.02 1.88
N SER A 58 -9.32 5.99 1.85
CA SER A 58 -9.42 5.09 0.71
C SER A 58 -10.87 4.95 0.29
N VAL A 59 -11.15 5.26 -0.98
CA VAL A 59 -12.47 5.24 -1.59
C VAL A 59 -12.44 4.27 -2.78
N PRO A 60 -12.52 2.95 -2.52
CA PRO A 60 -12.59 1.95 -3.60
C PRO A 60 -14.00 1.86 -4.15
N ASN A 61 -14.13 1.85 -5.49
CA ASN A 61 -15.40 1.70 -6.20
C ASN A 61 -15.34 0.48 -7.12
N LEU A 62 -16.50 -0.17 -7.29
CA LEU A 62 -16.69 -1.29 -8.20
C LEU A 62 -17.90 -1.01 -9.08
N GLU A 63 -17.71 -1.09 -10.40
CA GLU A 63 -18.76 -1.04 -11.41
C GLU A 63 -18.74 -2.35 -12.19
N ILE A 64 -19.74 -3.22 -11.96
CA ILE A 64 -19.76 -4.59 -12.48
C ILE A 64 -21.04 -4.81 -13.27
N GLU A 65 -20.90 -5.00 -14.58
CA GLU A 65 -22.01 -5.19 -15.53
C GLU A 65 -22.28 -6.66 -15.86
N THR A 66 -21.55 -7.60 -15.26
CA THR A 66 -21.74 -9.06 -15.42
C THR A 66 -21.56 -9.78 -14.10
N ASN A 67 -22.31 -10.84 -13.86
CA ASN A 67 -22.28 -11.61 -12.62
C ASN A 67 -21.33 -12.82 -12.63
N ASP A 68 -20.73 -13.14 -13.77
CA ASP A 68 -19.74 -14.22 -13.92
C ASP A 68 -18.32 -13.68 -13.78
N VAL A 69 -17.99 -13.15 -12.60
CA VAL A 69 -16.67 -12.56 -12.31
C VAL A 69 -16.28 -12.76 -10.84
N ARG A 70 -14.98 -12.61 -10.57
CA ARG A 70 -14.43 -12.46 -9.23
C ARG A 70 -13.87 -11.03 -9.13
N CYS A 71 -14.53 -10.20 -8.35
CA CYS A 71 -14.10 -8.83 -8.15
C CYS A 71 -14.18 -8.48 -6.67
N SER A 72 -13.08 -7.93 -6.14
CA SER A 72 -13.02 -7.51 -4.74
C SER A 72 -11.99 -6.41 -4.51
N HIS A 73 -12.13 -5.74 -3.38
CA HIS A 73 -11.14 -4.80 -2.88
C HIS A 73 -10.84 -5.04 -1.41
N ALA A 74 -9.65 -4.60 -0.99
CA ALA A 74 -9.26 -4.49 0.41
C ALA A 74 -8.67 -3.10 0.68
N SER A 75 -9.05 -2.50 1.80
CA SER A 75 -8.55 -1.19 2.21
C SER A 75 -8.23 -1.16 3.70
N THR A 76 -7.06 -0.63 4.05
CA THR A 76 -6.66 -0.42 5.45
C THR A 76 -5.95 0.92 5.62
N VAL A 77 -6.27 1.60 6.71
CA VAL A 77 -5.55 2.78 7.20
C VAL A 77 -5.35 2.60 8.70
N GLY A 78 -4.11 2.65 9.15
CA GLY A 78 -3.79 2.46 10.57
C GLY A 78 -2.41 2.98 10.94
N PRO A 79 -2.09 3.06 12.23
CA PRO A 79 -0.74 3.37 12.69
C PRO A 79 0.22 2.22 12.41
N VAL A 80 1.50 2.42 12.72
CA VAL A 80 2.48 1.32 12.83
C VAL A 80 1.97 0.31 13.85
N ASP A 81 2.06 -0.97 13.51
CA ASP A 81 1.59 -2.06 14.37
C ASP A 81 2.35 -2.06 15.73
N PRO A 82 1.65 -1.83 16.85
CA PRO A 82 2.28 -1.73 18.15
C PRO A 82 2.89 -3.05 18.62
N GLU A 83 2.39 -4.20 18.19
CA GLU A 83 2.94 -5.52 18.57
C GLU A 83 4.28 -5.76 17.86
N GLN A 84 4.36 -5.43 16.56
CA GLN A 84 5.62 -5.51 15.82
C GLN A 84 6.66 -4.56 16.40
N ARG A 85 6.25 -3.33 16.74
CA ARG A 85 7.12 -2.36 17.39
C ARG A 85 7.63 -2.88 18.73
N PHE A 86 6.74 -3.34 19.61
CA PHE A 86 7.10 -3.92 20.91
C PHE A 86 8.06 -5.11 20.76
N TYR A 87 7.82 -5.99 19.79
CA TYR A 87 8.71 -7.11 19.53
C TYR A 87 10.14 -6.66 19.22
N LEU A 88 10.30 -5.69 18.35
CA LEU A 88 11.62 -5.15 17.98
C LEU A 88 12.29 -4.44 19.17
N GLU A 89 11.55 -3.62 19.90
CA GLU A 89 12.05 -2.93 21.09
C GLU A 89 12.47 -3.89 22.20
N SER A 90 11.73 -4.98 22.41
CA SER A 90 12.08 -6.04 23.36
C SER A 90 13.39 -6.77 23.02
N ARG A 91 13.84 -6.68 21.75
CA ARG A 91 15.12 -7.18 21.26
C ARG A 91 16.24 -6.13 21.26
N GLY A 92 15.98 -4.96 21.86
CA GLY A 92 16.97 -3.88 21.98
C GLY A 92 17.05 -2.94 20.75
N VAL A 93 16.11 -3.03 19.82
CA VAL A 93 16.04 -2.09 18.70
C VAL A 93 15.47 -0.75 19.20
N PRO A 94 16.15 0.39 18.97
CA PRO A 94 15.61 1.69 19.35
C PRO A 94 14.27 1.98 18.67
N PRO A 95 13.31 2.69 19.33
CA PRO A 95 11.96 2.92 18.81
C PRO A 95 11.92 3.49 17.38
N THR A 96 12.73 4.52 17.10
CA THR A 96 12.81 5.15 15.78
C THR A 96 13.33 4.20 14.69
N THR A 97 14.26 3.31 15.06
CA THR A 97 14.76 2.26 14.16
C THR A 97 13.73 1.17 13.94
N ALA A 98 12.97 0.80 14.98
CA ALA A 98 11.89 -0.18 14.87
C ALA A 98 10.81 0.29 13.90
N ASP A 99 10.31 1.53 14.04
CA ASP A 99 9.32 2.12 13.14
C ASP A 99 9.84 2.14 11.69
N ARG A 100 11.10 2.55 11.49
CA ARG A 100 11.73 2.54 10.17
C ARG A 100 11.79 1.15 9.54
N LEU A 101 12.17 0.13 10.32
CA LEU A 101 12.23 -1.25 9.83
C LEU A 101 10.86 -1.77 9.43
N ILE A 102 9.82 -1.50 10.24
CA ILE A 102 8.45 -1.90 9.94
C ILE A 102 7.95 -1.24 8.66
N VAL A 103 8.17 0.06 8.49
CA VAL A 103 7.74 0.79 7.29
C VAL A 103 8.52 0.37 6.06
N ALA A 104 9.82 0.11 6.18
CA ALA A 104 10.63 -0.43 5.08
C ALA A 104 10.10 -1.81 4.65
N GLY A 105 9.83 -2.71 5.59
CA GLY A 105 9.24 -4.02 5.33
C GLY A 105 7.84 -3.93 4.71
N PHE A 106 7.05 -2.95 5.11
CA PHE A 106 5.75 -2.68 4.52
C PHE A 106 5.83 -2.36 3.02
N PHE A 107 6.80 -1.55 2.59
CA PHE A 107 7.00 -1.25 1.18
C PHE A 107 7.70 -2.37 0.40
N ASP A 108 8.46 -3.23 1.05
CA ASP A 108 9.23 -4.30 0.42
C ASP A 108 8.34 -5.27 -0.38
N GLU A 109 7.09 -5.49 0.03
CA GLU A 109 6.10 -6.28 -0.72
C GLU A 109 5.85 -5.73 -2.15
N VAL A 110 5.84 -4.42 -2.34
CA VAL A 110 5.71 -3.79 -3.67
C VAL A 110 7.05 -3.77 -4.39
N VAL A 111 8.12 -3.43 -3.67
CA VAL A 111 9.46 -3.29 -4.25
C VAL A 111 9.93 -4.60 -4.88
N ARG A 112 9.67 -5.74 -4.22
CA ARG A 112 10.05 -7.07 -4.75
C ARG A 112 9.28 -7.50 -5.99
N GLN A 113 8.18 -6.83 -6.34
CA GLN A 113 7.41 -7.11 -7.56
C GLN A 113 7.91 -6.32 -8.77
N LEU A 114 8.90 -5.45 -8.60
CA LEU A 114 9.47 -4.65 -9.68
C LEU A 114 10.29 -5.54 -10.64
N PRO A 115 10.29 -5.20 -11.95
CA PRO A 115 10.72 -6.14 -12.99
C PRO A 115 12.24 -6.38 -13.05
N THR A 116 13.07 -5.51 -12.48
CA THR A 116 14.52 -5.63 -12.56
C THR A 116 15.20 -5.28 -11.24
N GLU A 117 16.34 -5.92 -10.96
CA GLU A 117 17.14 -5.64 -9.76
C GLU A 117 17.59 -4.16 -9.68
N ALA A 118 17.89 -3.54 -10.80
CA ALA A 118 18.28 -2.13 -10.86
C ALA A 118 17.15 -1.21 -10.37
N VAL A 119 15.91 -1.45 -10.81
CA VAL A 119 14.73 -0.69 -10.37
C VAL A 119 14.42 -0.98 -8.91
N VAL A 120 14.53 -2.23 -8.46
CA VAL A 120 14.39 -2.61 -7.03
C VAL A 120 15.36 -1.83 -6.17
N ALA A 121 16.65 -1.77 -6.56
CA ALA A 121 17.68 -1.05 -5.81
C ALA A 121 17.43 0.47 -5.78
N GLU A 122 17.07 1.06 -6.91
CA GLU A 122 16.79 2.51 -7.00
C GLU A 122 15.59 2.91 -6.16
N VAL A 123 14.45 2.20 -6.31
CA VAL A 123 13.23 2.48 -5.55
C VAL A 123 13.44 2.23 -4.06
N GLY A 124 14.11 1.14 -3.70
CA GLY A 124 14.46 0.84 -2.31
C GLY A 124 15.32 1.94 -1.67
N ALA A 125 16.34 2.44 -2.38
CA ALA A 125 17.17 3.55 -1.93
C ALA A 125 16.36 4.86 -1.77
N ALA A 126 15.46 5.15 -2.71
CA ALA A 126 14.60 6.33 -2.64
C ALA A 126 13.65 6.28 -1.44
N ILE A 127 13.05 5.11 -1.16
CA ILE A 127 12.20 4.90 0.03
C ILE A 127 13.02 5.10 1.31
N ALA A 128 14.20 4.48 1.42
CA ALA A 128 15.06 4.61 2.58
C ALA A 128 15.44 6.09 2.85
N ALA A 129 15.88 6.81 1.82
CA ALA A 129 16.22 8.23 1.92
C ALA A 129 15.01 9.10 2.32
N LYS A 130 13.79 8.74 1.89
CA LYS A 130 12.58 9.44 2.32
C LYS A 130 12.24 9.17 3.80
N LEU A 131 12.39 7.93 4.25
CA LEU A 131 12.15 7.55 5.64
C LEU A 131 13.15 8.23 6.60
N ASP A 132 14.41 8.40 6.18
CA ASP A 132 15.41 9.12 6.98
C ASP A 132 15.01 10.57 7.21
N ARG A 133 14.55 11.28 6.18
CA ARG A 133 14.06 12.67 6.30
C ARG A 133 12.82 12.76 7.20
N VAL A 134 11.86 11.86 7.03
CA VAL A 134 10.66 11.84 7.89
C VAL A 134 11.02 11.61 9.36
N ALA A 135 11.98 10.74 9.65
CA ALA A 135 12.44 10.49 11.02
C ALA A 135 13.14 11.71 11.65
N GLU A 136 13.76 12.58 10.85
CA GLU A 136 14.33 13.87 11.31
C GLU A 136 13.23 14.89 11.61
N ASP A 137 12.19 14.96 10.77
CA ASP A 137 11.08 15.91 10.90
C ASP A 137 10.12 15.59 12.07
N LEU A 138 10.12 14.34 12.57
CA LEU A 138 9.27 13.86 13.65
C LEU A 138 9.96 13.91 15.05
N ARG A 139 11.19 14.39 15.14
CA ARG A 139 11.92 14.61 16.40
C ARG A 139 11.64 15.96 17.02
#